data_8a0822186a2a0ec67aa7c608a353a588
#
_entry.id   8a0822186a2a0ec67aa7c608a353a588
#
_cell.length_a   1.000
_cell.length_b   1.000
_cell.length_c   1.000
_cell.angle_alpha   90.00
_cell.angle_beta   90.00
_cell.angle_gamma   90.00
#
_symmetry.space_group_name_H-M   'P 1'
#
loop_
_entity.id
_entity.type
_entity.pdbx_description
1 polymer ?
#
loop_
_entity_poly.entity_id
_entity_poly.type
_entity_poly.pdbx_seq_one_letter_code
_entity_poly.pdbx_strand_id
1 'polypeptide(L)'
;MRELTFKGYLLSQLKDLSELDSTSLYAFSRLSASNLRLRNTLCLYLHLYTETDLKEKILRKFEYLQEPCDTLSGLSNQNLETFLLSDDLSEYKTVHDNFVYMRDRKHKEDSIKALMHTKIVERQSQKGITNYRVYKALNLNPGNLNAYLKNCDTSKVSLDTVRNVLAFVNAY
;
A
#
# COMPACT_ATOMS: atom_id res chain seq x y z
N MET A 1 12.37 -0.88 -5.51
CA MET A 1 10.91 -0.56 -5.47
C MET A 1 10.26 -1.43 -4.42
N ARG A 2 9.55 -0.84 -3.45
CA ARG A 2 8.90 -1.63 -2.40
C ARG A 2 7.52 -2.06 -2.92
N GLU A 3 7.38 -3.32 -3.23
CA GLU A 3 6.13 -3.89 -3.73
C GLU A 3 5.01 -3.75 -2.68
N LEU A 4 3.79 -3.45 -3.13
CA LEU A 4 2.62 -3.43 -2.25
C LEU A 4 2.21 -4.87 -1.96
N THR A 5 2.48 -5.35 -0.75
CA THR A 5 2.05 -6.68 -0.30
C THR A 5 0.59 -6.66 0.17
N PHE A 6 -0.07 -7.81 0.18
CA PHE A 6 -1.44 -7.91 0.68
C PHE A 6 -1.52 -7.54 2.18
N LYS A 7 -0.55 -7.98 2.99
CA LYS A 7 -0.44 -7.54 4.40
C LYS A 7 -0.36 -6.03 4.51
N GLY A 8 0.52 -5.40 3.74
CA GLY A 8 0.68 -3.94 3.73
C GLY A 8 -0.59 -3.21 3.28
N TYR A 9 -1.30 -3.77 2.31
CA TYR A 9 -2.61 -3.23 1.90
C TYR A 9 -3.64 -3.30 3.02
N LEU A 10 -3.82 -4.46 3.68
CA LEU A 10 -4.76 -4.59 4.81
C LEU A 10 -4.42 -3.63 5.95
N LEU A 11 -3.13 -3.49 6.29
CA LEU A 11 -2.67 -2.52 7.28
C LEU A 11 -3.03 -1.09 6.91
N SER A 12 -2.87 -0.69 5.65
CA SER A 12 -3.23 0.65 5.18
C SER A 12 -4.73 0.92 5.29
N GLN A 13 -5.56 -0.09 5.04
CA GLN A 13 -7.01 0.01 5.24
C GLN A 13 -7.40 0.08 6.73
N LEU A 14 -6.55 -0.42 7.61
CA LEU A 14 -6.66 -0.34 9.07
C LEU A 14 -5.86 0.85 9.65
N LYS A 15 -5.76 1.97 8.91
CA LYS A 15 -5.13 3.27 9.28
C LYS A 15 -3.61 3.32 9.21
N ASP A 16 -3.00 2.71 8.20
CA ASP A 16 -1.57 2.84 7.86
C ASP A 16 -0.60 2.45 8.99
N LEU A 17 -1.00 1.57 9.88
CA LEU A 17 -0.13 1.07 10.93
C LEU A 17 0.89 0.10 10.33
N SER A 18 2.13 0.23 10.75
CA SER A 18 3.21 -0.67 10.32
C SER A 18 3.01 -2.09 10.85
N GLU A 19 2.39 -2.20 12.03
CA GLU A 19 2.00 -3.46 12.66
C GLU A 19 0.87 -3.20 13.66
N LEU A 20 -0.10 -4.13 13.74
CA LEU A 20 -1.19 -4.03 14.69
C LEU A 20 -0.80 -4.76 15.98
N ASP A 21 -0.65 -4.01 17.06
CA ASP A 21 -0.55 -4.57 18.41
C ASP A 21 -1.93 -5.04 18.92
N SER A 22 -1.92 -5.72 20.07
CA SER A 22 -3.15 -6.23 20.68
C SER A 22 -4.16 -5.12 20.99
N THR A 23 -3.70 -3.96 21.44
CA THR A 23 -4.56 -2.81 21.76
C THR A 23 -5.27 -2.27 20.53
N SER A 24 -4.54 -2.09 19.44
CA SER A 24 -5.09 -1.66 18.16
C SER A 24 -6.08 -2.67 17.59
N LEU A 25 -5.77 -3.97 17.65
CA LEU A 25 -6.68 -5.03 17.22
C LEU A 25 -7.99 -5.03 18.01
N TYR A 26 -7.95 -4.85 19.33
CA TYR A 26 -9.16 -4.70 20.15
C TYR A 26 -9.98 -3.47 19.75
N ALA A 27 -9.34 -2.33 19.50
CA ALA A 27 -10.02 -1.12 19.07
C ALA A 27 -10.70 -1.28 17.72
N PHE A 28 -10.02 -1.86 16.72
CA PHE A 28 -10.59 -2.15 15.40
C PHE A 28 -11.71 -3.19 15.47
N SER A 29 -11.57 -4.22 16.28
CA SER A 29 -12.62 -5.20 16.50
C SER A 29 -13.90 -4.53 17.00
N ARG A 30 -13.82 -3.61 17.93
CA ARG A 30 -14.99 -2.85 18.41
C ARG A 30 -15.61 -2.00 17.30
N LEU A 31 -14.80 -1.30 16.51
CA LEU A 31 -15.27 -0.45 15.40
C LEU A 31 -15.90 -1.25 14.25
N SER A 32 -15.46 -2.48 14.05
CA SER A 32 -15.93 -3.33 12.95
C SER A 32 -17.36 -3.84 13.13
N ALA A 33 -17.94 -3.72 14.32
CA ALA A 33 -19.32 -4.15 14.60
C ALA A 33 -20.35 -3.45 13.69
N SER A 34 -20.12 -2.18 13.36
CA SER A 34 -21.02 -1.37 12.51
C SER A 34 -20.48 -1.10 11.11
N ASN A 35 -19.35 -1.68 10.73
CA ASN A 35 -18.68 -1.42 9.45
C ASN A 35 -18.24 -2.72 8.77
N LEU A 36 -19.04 -3.19 7.81
CA LEU A 36 -18.81 -4.45 7.10
C LEU A 36 -17.45 -4.47 6.37
N ARG A 37 -17.07 -3.39 5.71
CA ARG A 37 -15.77 -3.31 5.01
C ARG A 37 -14.60 -3.45 5.98
N LEU A 38 -14.67 -2.74 7.10
CA LEU A 38 -13.65 -2.84 8.16
C LEU A 38 -13.62 -4.25 8.75
N ARG A 39 -14.77 -4.87 8.98
CA ARG A 39 -14.89 -6.24 9.48
C ARG A 39 -14.22 -7.25 8.55
N ASN A 40 -14.50 -7.20 7.26
CA ASN A 40 -13.91 -8.11 6.28
C ASN A 40 -12.39 -7.94 6.20
N THR A 41 -11.91 -6.70 6.19
CA THR A 41 -10.48 -6.41 6.21
C THR A 41 -9.82 -6.93 7.48
N LEU A 42 -10.45 -6.73 8.64
CA LEU A 42 -9.96 -7.21 9.93
C LEU A 42 -9.94 -8.74 10.01
N CYS A 43 -11.00 -9.41 9.54
CA CYS A 43 -11.06 -10.88 9.52
C CYS A 43 -9.93 -11.48 8.67
N LEU A 44 -9.66 -10.92 7.49
CA LEU A 44 -8.52 -11.33 6.67
C LEU A 44 -7.18 -11.14 7.40
N TYR A 45 -7.00 -10.00 8.05
CA TYR A 45 -5.79 -9.73 8.83
C TYR A 45 -5.64 -10.68 10.02
N LEU A 46 -6.70 -10.88 10.80
CA LEU A 46 -6.71 -11.80 11.93
C LEU A 46 -6.40 -13.24 11.51
N HIS A 47 -6.95 -13.66 10.37
CA HIS A 47 -6.76 -15.01 9.87
C HIS A 47 -5.36 -15.25 9.32
N LEU A 48 -4.84 -14.35 8.49
CA LEU A 48 -3.59 -14.55 7.75
C LEU A 48 -2.33 -14.09 8.50
N TYR A 49 -2.43 -13.10 9.38
CA TYR A 49 -1.27 -12.38 9.91
C TYR A 49 -1.26 -12.20 11.42
N THR A 50 -2.23 -12.75 12.15
CA THR A 50 -2.29 -12.66 13.62
C THR A 50 -1.98 -14.02 14.23
N GLU A 51 -1.21 -14.04 15.31
CA GLU A 51 -0.93 -15.26 16.06
C GLU A 51 -2.21 -15.89 16.63
N THR A 52 -2.26 -17.22 16.65
CA THR A 52 -3.45 -17.99 17.02
C THR A 52 -3.98 -17.61 18.40
N ASP A 53 -3.12 -17.50 19.41
CA ASP A 53 -3.54 -17.16 20.78
C ASP A 53 -4.21 -15.79 20.88
N LEU A 54 -3.66 -14.79 20.16
CA LEU A 54 -4.22 -13.44 20.14
C LEU A 54 -5.53 -13.42 19.36
N LYS A 55 -5.58 -14.11 18.22
CA LYS A 55 -6.80 -14.26 17.41
C LYS A 55 -7.93 -14.87 18.25
N GLU A 56 -7.68 -15.98 18.93
CA GLU A 56 -8.69 -16.62 19.79
C GLU A 56 -9.19 -15.72 20.91
N LYS A 57 -8.31 -14.96 21.57
CA LYS A 57 -8.70 -13.99 22.61
C LYS A 57 -9.63 -12.92 22.03
N ILE A 58 -9.35 -12.43 20.83
CA ILE A 58 -10.19 -11.43 20.14
C ILE A 58 -11.56 -12.04 19.80
N LEU A 59 -11.59 -13.23 19.21
CA LEU A 59 -12.84 -13.89 18.82
C LEU A 59 -13.72 -14.22 20.03
N ARG A 60 -13.15 -14.63 21.15
CA ARG A 60 -13.90 -14.83 22.40
C ARG A 60 -14.52 -13.54 22.94
N LYS A 61 -13.85 -12.41 22.78
CA LYS A 61 -14.36 -11.12 23.24
C LYS A 61 -15.36 -10.48 22.28
N PHE A 62 -15.23 -10.74 20.98
CA PHE A 62 -16.04 -10.19 19.91
C PHE A 62 -16.66 -11.32 19.09
N GLU A 63 -17.64 -12.01 19.70
CA GLU A 63 -18.26 -13.23 19.15
C GLU A 63 -18.81 -13.05 17.73
N TYR A 64 -19.26 -11.83 17.37
CA TYR A 64 -19.76 -11.53 16.03
C TYR A 64 -18.67 -11.61 14.93
N LEU A 65 -17.39 -11.69 15.28
CA LEU A 65 -16.29 -11.94 14.35
C LEU A 65 -16.05 -13.44 14.09
N GLN A 66 -16.64 -14.33 14.89
CA GLN A 66 -16.35 -15.76 14.84
C GLN A 66 -16.81 -16.35 13.52
N GLU A 67 -18.09 -16.20 13.20
CA GLU A 67 -18.64 -16.71 11.93
C GLU A 67 -17.91 -16.16 10.69
N PRO A 68 -17.71 -14.85 10.52
CA PRO A 68 -16.91 -14.32 9.42
C PRO A 68 -15.47 -14.85 9.34
N CYS A 69 -14.80 -15.03 10.48
CA CYS A 69 -13.46 -15.61 10.51
C CYS A 69 -13.45 -17.10 10.18
N ASP A 70 -14.48 -17.86 10.60
CA ASP A 70 -14.58 -19.29 10.34
C ASP A 70 -14.80 -19.59 8.84
N THR A 71 -15.45 -18.71 8.10
CA THR A 71 -15.58 -18.82 6.63
C THR A 71 -14.24 -18.78 5.92
N LEU A 72 -13.20 -18.21 6.56
CA LEU A 72 -11.84 -18.14 6.03
C LEU A 72 -10.99 -19.36 6.39
N SER A 73 -11.56 -20.39 7.01
CA SER A 73 -10.87 -21.58 7.49
C SER A 73 -10.16 -22.27 6.37
N GLY A 74 -9.40 -22.40 5.74
CA GLY A 74 -8.72 -23.00 4.58
C GLY A 74 -7.94 -21.98 3.76
N LEU A 75 -8.14 -20.68 4.01
CA LEU A 75 -7.40 -19.63 3.35
C LEU A 75 -5.98 -19.54 3.89
N SER A 76 -5.01 -19.45 2.99
CA SER A 76 -3.59 -19.22 3.30
C SER A 76 -2.99 -18.25 2.28
N ASN A 77 -1.81 -17.72 2.58
CA ASN A 77 -1.08 -16.87 1.62
C ASN A 77 -0.73 -17.60 0.31
N GLN A 78 -0.65 -18.93 0.35
CA GLN A 78 -0.32 -19.75 -0.83
C GLN A 78 -1.50 -19.92 -1.78
N ASN A 79 -2.73 -19.92 -1.26
CA ASN A 79 -3.95 -20.13 -2.06
C ASN A 79 -4.87 -18.90 -2.09
N LEU A 80 -4.39 -17.74 -1.67
CA LEU A 80 -5.15 -16.51 -1.49
C LEU A 80 -6.01 -16.16 -2.72
N GLU A 81 -5.40 -16.11 -3.90
CA GLU A 81 -6.11 -15.71 -5.13
C GLU A 81 -7.17 -16.74 -5.52
N THR A 82 -6.82 -18.01 -5.50
CA THR A 82 -7.76 -19.09 -5.85
C THR A 82 -8.92 -19.18 -4.88
N PHE A 83 -8.63 -19.03 -3.58
CA PHE A 83 -9.64 -19.17 -2.53
C PHE A 83 -10.62 -18.00 -2.52
N LEU A 84 -10.16 -16.77 -2.70
CA LEU A 84 -11.01 -15.57 -2.74
C LEU A 84 -11.84 -15.46 -4.04
N LEU A 85 -11.54 -16.25 -5.06
CA LEU A 85 -12.36 -16.34 -6.27
C LEU A 85 -13.55 -17.29 -6.12
N SER A 86 -13.64 -18.05 -5.03
CA SER A 86 -14.80 -18.92 -4.77
C SER A 86 -16.05 -18.11 -4.47
N ASP A 87 -17.21 -18.57 -4.91
CA ASP A 87 -18.49 -17.86 -4.74
C ASP A 87 -18.87 -17.68 -3.27
N ASP A 88 -18.45 -18.60 -2.41
CA ASP A 88 -18.72 -18.57 -0.96
C ASP A 88 -18.00 -17.40 -0.24
N LEU A 89 -16.99 -16.81 -0.87
CA LEU A 89 -16.17 -15.73 -0.30
C LEU A 89 -16.30 -14.39 -1.04
N SER A 90 -17.40 -14.19 -1.75
CA SER A 90 -17.64 -12.99 -2.57
C SER A 90 -17.47 -11.68 -1.81
N GLU A 91 -17.80 -11.64 -0.51
CA GLU A 91 -17.61 -10.45 0.35
C GLU A 91 -16.14 -10.07 0.52
N TYR A 92 -15.24 -11.05 0.60
CA TYR A 92 -13.81 -10.84 0.74
C TYR A 92 -13.12 -10.56 -0.60
N LYS A 93 -13.73 -11.03 -1.71
CA LYS A 93 -13.25 -10.77 -3.07
C LYS A 93 -13.07 -9.28 -3.33
N THR A 94 -14.02 -8.45 -2.89
CA THR A 94 -13.93 -6.99 -3.06
C THR A 94 -12.67 -6.41 -2.40
N VAL A 95 -12.26 -6.92 -1.25
CA VAL A 95 -11.03 -6.50 -0.56
C VAL A 95 -9.80 -6.86 -1.40
N HIS A 96 -9.78 -8.07 -1.95
CA HIS A 96 -8.69 -8.54 -2.81
C HIS A 96 -8.63 -7.78 -4.14
N ASP A 97 -9.77 -7.57 -4.79
CA ASP A 97 -9.84 -6.82 -6.06
C ASP A 97 -9.34 -5.39 -5.90
N ASN A 98 -9.69 -4.73 -4.79
CA ASN A 98 -9.16 -3.41 -4.46
C ASN A 98 -7.64 -3.44 -4.23
N PHE A 99 -7.11 -4.47 -3.61
CA PHE A 99 -5.66 -4.66 -3.47
C PHE A 99 -4.98 -4.79 -4.83
N VAL A 100 -5.49 -5.66 -5.71
CA VAL A 100 -4.95 -5.86 -7.07
C VAL A 100 -4.98 -4.55 -7.84
N TYR A 101 -6.10 -3.83 -7.82
CA TYR A 101 -6.22 -2.52 -8.46
C TYR A 101 -5.18 -1.52 -7.94
N MET A 102 -5.00 -1.42 -6.63
CA MET A 102 -4.03 -0.49 -6.02
C MET A 102 -2.58 -0.89 -6.36
N ARG A 103 -2.27 -2.18 -6.35
CA ARG A 103 -0.96 -2.72 -6.73
C ARG A 103 -0.65 -2.37 -8.18
N ASP A 104 -1.56 -2.66 -9.10
CA ASP A 104 -1.36 -2.45 -10.54
C ASP A 104 -1.27 -0.95 -10.87
N ARG A 105 -2.09 -0.12 -10.21
CA ARG A 105 -1.99 1.34 -10.32
C ARG A 105 -0.63 1.84 -9.86
N LYS A 106 -0.14 1.34 -8.73
CA LYS A 106 1.19 1.70 -8.23
C LYS A 106 2.30 1.29 -9.18
N HIS A 107 2.24 0.07 -9.74
CA HIS A 107 3.22 -0.38 -10.73
C HIS A 107 3.24 0.51 -11.98
N LYS A 108 2.07 0.89 -12.50
CA LYS A 108 1.97 1.84 -13.63
C LYS A 108 2.58 3.19 -13.28
N GLU A 109 2.25 3.73 -12.09
CA GLU A 109 2.79 5.01 -11.63
C GLU A 109 4.31 4.96 -11.50
N ASP A 110 4.86 3.92 -10.87
CA ASP A 110 6.30 3.75 -10.70
C ASP A 110 7.02 3.58 -12.06
N SER A 111 6.42 2.87 -13.01
CA SER A 111 6.94 2.74 -14.37
C SER A 111 6.99 4.10 -15.10
N ILE A 112 5.94 4.91 -14.98
CA ILE A 112 5.91 6.27 -15.55
C ILE A 112 6.99 7.15 -14.92
N LYS A 113 7.14 7.10 -13.58
CA LYS A 113 8.19 7.85 -12.87
C LYS A 113 9.59 7.43 -13.33
N ALA A 114 9.83 6.14 -13.56
CA ALA A 114 11.10 5.63 -14.03
C ALA A 114 11.42 6.12 -15.48
N LEU A 115 10.42 6.11 -16.36
CA LEU A 115 10.58 6.68 -17.72
C LEU A 115 10.86 8.18 -17.69
N MET A 116 10.16 8.93 -16.83
CA MET A 116 10.39 10.36 -16.65
C MET A 116 11.77 10.64 -16.04
N HIS A 117 12.24 9.79 -15.12
CA HIS A 117 13.58 9.90 -14.54
C HIS A 117 14.66 9.92 -15.63
N THR A 118 14.62 8.97 -16.54
CA THR A 118 15.59 8.91 -17.67
C THR A 118 15.61 10.20 -18.45
N LYS A 119 14.42 10.73 -18.80
CA LYS A 119 14.31 12.01 -19.53
C LYS A 119 14.83 13.20 -18.72
N ILE A 120 14.54 13.25 -17.42
CA ILE A 120 14.99 14.34 -16.55
C ILE A 120 16.52 14.36 -16.45
N VAL A 121 17.13 13.21 -16.15
CA VAL A 121 18.57 13.09 -15.98
C VAL A 121 19.30 13.43 -17.28
N GLU A 122 18.79 12.98 -18.41
CA GLU A 122 19.32 13.34 -19.73
C GLU A 122 19.27 14.85 -19.98
N ARG A 123 18.13 15.50 -19.72
CA ARG A 123 17.97 16.96 -19.87
C ARG A 123 18.85 17.74 -18.90
N GLN A 124 18.96 17.29 -17.65
CA GLN A 124 19.86 17.91 -16.68
C GLN A 124 21.31 17.88 -17.17
N SER A 125 21.76 16.73 -17.69
CA SER A 125 23.10 16.57 -18.24
C SER A 125 23.34 17.48 -19.44
N GLN A 126 22.40 17.49 -20.41
CA GLN A 126 22.50 18.33 -21.61
C GLN A 126 22.56 19.84 -21.32
N LYS A 127 21.83 20.28 -20.29
CA LYS A 127 21.68 21.71 -19.96
C LYS A 127 22.53 22.16 -18.76
N GLY A 128 23.31 21.27 -18.14
CA GLY A 128 24.11 21.57 -16.95
C GLY A 128 23.29 21.94 -15.71
N ILE A 129 22.07 21.40 -15.58
CA ILE A 129 21.18 21.70 -14.47
C ILE A 129 21.50 20.79 -13.28
N THR A 130 21.88 21.37 -12.14
CA THR A 130 22.18 20.61 -10.94
C THR A 130 20.91 20.25 -10.14
N ASN A 131 20.95 19.15 -9.36
CA ASN A 131 19.85 18.78 -8.46
C ASN A 131 19.54 19.92 -7.48
N TYR A 132 20.58 20.64 -6.99
CA TYR A 132 20.43 21.82 -6.13
C TYR A 132 19.50 22.86 -6.75
N ARG A 133 19.71 23.18 -8.02
CA ARG A 133 18.88 24.15 -8.77
C ARG A 133 17.42 23.71 -8.83
N VAL A 134 17.20 22.44 -9.11
CA VAL A 134 15.84 21.87 -9.21
C VAL A 134 15.09 21.95 -7.89
N TYR A 135 15.68 21.41 -6.79
CA TYR A 135 14.96 21.40 -5.51
C TYR A 135 14.77 22.78 -4.92
N LYS A 136 15.72 23.71 -5.17
CA LYS A 136 15.57 25.08 -4.71
C LYS A 136 14.49 25.84 -5.48
N ALA A 137 14.46 25.70 -6.81
CA ALA A 137 13.46 26.38 -7.65
C ALA A 137 12.03 25.87 -7.40
N LEU A 138 11.87 24.58 -7.14
CA LEU A 138 10.57 23.94 -6.94
C LEU A 138 10.19 23.75 -5.45
N ASN A 139 11.04 24.24 -4.53
CA ASN A 139 10.86 24.10 -3.07
C ASN A 139 10.63 22.64 -2.65
N LEU A 140 11.45 21.72 -3.16
CA LEU A 140 11.34 20.29 -2.90
C LEU A 140 12.31 19.85 -1.79
N ASN A 141 11.98 18.74 -1.12
CA ASN A 141 12.89 18.11 -0.16
C ASN A 141 14.15 17.59 -0.88
N PRO A 142 15.37 18.07 -0.51
CA PRO A 142 16.60 17.68 -1.17
C PRO A 142 16.91 16.18 -1.08
N GLY A 143 16.65 15.57 0.08
CA GLY A 143 16.88 14.14 0.31
C GLY A 143 16.04 13.27 -0.61
N ASN A 144 14.74 13.55 -0.68
CA ASN A 144 13.81 12.81 -1.53
C ASN A 144 14.13 12.97 -3.02
N LEU A 145 14.39 14.21 -3.45
CA LEU A 145 14.74 14.47 -4.85
C LEU A 145 16.07 13.82 -5.24
N ASN A 146 17.09 13.89 -4.38
CA ASN A 146 18.38 13.24 -4.64
C ASN A 146 18.25 11.71 -4.69
N ALA A 147 17.46 11.09 -3.82
CA ALA A 147 17.19 9.67 -3.87
C ALA A 147 16.53 9.25 -5.20
N TYR A 148 15.61 10.06 -5.68
CA TYR A 148 14.98 9.84 -6.98
C TYR A 148 15.96 10.08 -8.14
N LEU A 149 16.62 11.22 -8.20
CA LEU A 149 17.46 11.59 -9.35
C LEU A 149 18.77 10.79 -9.44
N LYS A 150 19.34 10.35 -8.32
CA LYS A 150 20.57 9.54 -8.32
C LYS A 150 20.32 8.03 -8.44
N ASN A 151 19.27 7.53 -7.81
CA ASN A 151 19.04 6.10 -7.64
C ASN A 151 17.73 5.61 -8.28
N CYS A 152 16.97 6.49 -8.94
CA CYS A 152 15.62 6.21 -9.44
C CYS A 152 14.67 5.66 -8.37
N ASP A 153 14.80 6.14 -7.11
CA ASP A 153 13.90 5.73 -6.02
C ASP A 153 12.53 6.41 -6.17
N THR A 154 11.65 5.76 -6.93
CA THR A 154 10.30 6.25 -7.23
C THR A 154 9.41 6.39 -5.98
N SER A 155 9.78 5.75 -4.86
CA SER A 155 9.02 5.80 -3.61
C SER A 155 9.15 7.14 -2.88
N LYS A 156 10.16 7.95 -3.21
CA LYS A 156 10.49 9.21 -2.52
C LYS A 156 9.79 10.43 -3.11
N VAL A 157 9.18 10.30 -4.26
CA VAL A 157 8.53 11.39 -4.98
C VAL A 157 7.15 11.00 -5.51
N SER A 158 6.21 11.94 -5.51
CA SER A 158 4.92 11.76 -6.16
C SER A 158 5.03 11.90 -7.67
N LEU A 159 4.07 11.36 -8.41
CA LEU A 159 4.02 11.53 -9.87
C LEU A 159 3.92 13.00 -10.27
N ASP A 160 3.17 13.80 -9.51
CA ASP A 160 3.04 15.24 -9.78
C ASP A 160 4.36 15.99 -9.54
N THR A 161 5.10 15.63 -8.49
CA THR A 161 6.45 16.16 -8.28
C THR A 161 7.35 15.86 -9.48
N VAL A 162 7.34 14.63 -9.97
CA VAL A 162 8.15 14.22 -11.14
C VAL A 162 7.75 14.99 -12.40
N ARG A 163 6.44 15.19 -12.63
CA ARG A 163 5.92 16.02 -13.73
C ARG A 163 6.43 17.46 -13.64
N ASN A 164 6.39 18.06 -12.46
CA ASN A 164 6.87 19.41 -12.24
C ASN A 164 8.39 19.54 -12.46
N VAL A 165 9.16 18.54 -12.02
CA VAL A 165 10.61 18.49 -12.28
C VAL A 165 10.89 18.37 -13.77
N LEU A 166 10.18 17.50 -14.50
CA LEU A 166 10.34 17.36 -15.94
C LEU A 166 9.97 18.65 -16.68
N ALA A 167 8.88 19.29 -16.30
CA ALA A 167 8.49 20.59 -16.88
C ALA A 167 9.55 21.65 -16.65
N PHE A 168 10.09 21.73 -15.44
CA PHE A 168 11.15 22.68 -15.11
C PHE A 168 12.42 22.47 -15.95
N VAL A 169 12.93 21.24 -16.04
CA VAL A 169 14.16 20.98 -16.82
C VAL A 169 13.97 21.14 -18.33
N ASN A 170 12.73 20.98 -18.81
CA ASN A 170 12.41 21.24 -20.21
C ASN A 170 12.35 22.74 -20.53
N ALA A 171 11.79 23.54 -19.63
CA ALA A 171 11.63 24.99 -19.79
C ALA A 171 12.93 25.77 -19.55
N TYR A 172 13.89 25.18 -18.86
CA TYR A 172 15.20 25.77 -18.56
C TYR A 172 16.09 25.86 -19.82
#